data_33f589526f73c187d8e2686e44931562
#
_entry.id   33f589526f73c187d8e2686e44931562
#
_cell.length_a   1.000
_cell.length_b   1.000
_cell.length_c   1.000
_cell.angle_alpha   90.00
_cell.angle_beta   90.00
_cell.angle_gamma   90.00
#
_symmetry.space_group_name_H-M   'P 1'
#
loop_
_entity.id
_entity.type
_entity.pdbx_description
1 polymer ?
#
loop_
_entity_poly.entity_id
_entity_poly.type
_entity_poly.pdbx_seq_one_letter_code
_entity_poly.pdbx_strand_id
1 'polypeptide(L)'
;MSSQDFVAEKVWLAESLRCDETDVSQQLIAGDASPRKFYRVTVVTQDRTTTHILMVSPPTENNEKFVLVHGFLTAADICVPRLKRADLDLGFFLLEDLGDLTFWMALQTGDPDAFYSAALRALCDIQALDVPPSILSIYDDAELQRELDVCPDWFFAKALSMTADGQGEAVFKRFSECLLSMAAEQPFGFVHRDYHSRNLMVREEHDVAIIDFQDAIVGPITYDVVSLLKDVYIVWPRARQLSWLKAYWQLLVNVGRLSTHSWPDFLRWYDMMGLQRHVKILGVFSRLWLRDQKPAYMQDIPVVIDYIREACSLYGEEYSAVADFWQWFEQTALPRAQRADWYTGL
;
A
#
# COMPACT_ATOMS: atom_id res chain seq x y z
N MET A 1 10.18 20.51 -15.09
CA MET A 1 11.43 20.98 -14.44
C MET A 1 12.09 21.99 -15.36
N SER A 2 12.49 23.13 -14.81
CA SER A 2 13.26 24.12 -15.58
C SER A 2 14.72 23.63 -15.69
N SER A 3 15.49 24.16 -16.64
CA SER A 3 16.94 23.89 -16.74
C SER A 3 17.70 24.31 -15.48
N GLN A 4 17.17 25.22 -14.69
CA GLN A 4 17.74 25.65 -13.41
C GLN A 4 17.58 24.61 -12.31
N ASP A 5 16.45 23.88 -12.26
CA ASP A 5 16.22 22.81 -11.27
C ASP A 5 17.23 21.67 -11.44
N PHE A 6 17.52 21.30 -12.69
CA PHE A 6 18.48 20.25 -13.02
C PHE A 6 19.94 20.58 -12.62
N VAL A 7 20.30 21.86 -12.68
CA VAL A 7 21.65 22.33 -12.27
C VAL A 7 21.79 22.26 -10.75
N ALA A 8 20.77 22.69 -10.00
CA ALA A 8 20.76 22.64 -8.53
C ALA A 8 20.87 21.20 -8.01
N GLU A 9 20.14 20.26 -8.62
CA GLU A 9 20.22 18.83 -8.29
C GLU A 9 21.62 18.26 -8.48
N LYS A 10 22.28 18.58 -9.61
CA LYS A 10 23.64 18.09 -9.91
C LYS A 10 24.68 18.60 -8.92
N VAL A 11 24.66 19.91 -8.62
CA VAL A 11 25.56 20.52 -7.64
C VAL A 11 25.38 19.86 -6.27
N TRP A 12 24.12 19.75 -5.80
CA TRP A 12 23.81 19.14 -4.51
C TRP A 12 24.26 17.66 -4.43
N LEU A 13 24.11 16.90 -5.54
CA LEU A 13 24.56 15.50 -5.62
C LEU A 13 26.09 15.41 -5.59
N ALA A 14 26.81 16.23 -6.36
CA ALA A 14 28.28 16.23 -6.41
C ALA A 14 28.86 16.52 -5.02
N GLU A 15 28.32 17.53 -4.31
CA GLU A 15 28.66 17.81 -2.92
C GLU A 15 28.38 16.65 -1.98
N SER A 16 27.16 16.05 -2.10
CA SER A 16 26.69 14.96 -1.22
C SER A 16 27.55 13.70 -1.38
N LEU A 17 28.01 13.43 -2.60
CA LEU A 17 28.76 12.23 -2.96
C LEU A 17 30.25 12.44 -3.00
N ARG A 18 30.72 13.70 -2.84
CA ARG A 18 32.15 14.14 -2.88
C ARG A 18 32.85 13.73 -4.19
N CYS A 19 32.22 14.08 -5.30
CA CYS A 19 32.70 13.83 -6.66
C CYS A 19 32.51 15.07 -7.53
N ASP A 20 33.04 15.05 -8.76
CA ASP A 20 32.79 16.12 -9.71
C ASP A 20 31.40 16.01 -10.35
N GLU A 21 30.77 17.12 -10.72
CA GLU A 21 29.47 17.14 -11.40
C GLU A 21 29.49 16.36 -12.71
N THR A 22 30.62 16.26 -13.38
CA THR A 22 30.81 15.49 -14.61
C THR A 22 30.72 13.99 -14.41
N ASP A 23 30.99 13.50 -13.20
CA ASP A 23 30.93 12.09 -12.84
C ASP A 23 29.50 11.60 -12.56
N VAL A 24 28.54 12.55 -12.41
CA VAL A 24 27.16 12.28 -12.02
C VAL A 24 26.24 12.23 -13.23
N SER A 25 25.51 11.13 -13.37
CA SER A 25 24.40 10.99 -14.30
C SER A 25 23.12 10.59 -13.56
N GLN A 26 21.95 10.96 -14.11
CA GLN A 26 20.64 10.72 -13.51
C GLN A 26 19.70 10.12 -14.55
N GLN A 27 18.91 9.13 -14.13
CA GLN A 27 17.86 8.50 -14.93
C GLN A 27 16.57 8.41 -14.10
N LEU A 28 15.46 8.94 -14.61
CA LEU A 28 14.15 8.80 -13.98
C LEU A 28 13.74 7.32 -13.95
N ILE A 29 13.36 6.80 -12.77
CA ILE A 29 12.98 5.40 -12.58
C ILE A 29 11.54 5.23 -12.13
N ALA A 30 10.98 6.19 -11.39
CA ALA A 30 9.59 6.16 -10.92
C ALA A 30 9.05 7.57 -10.65
N GLY A 31 7.73 7.72 -10.71
CA GLY A 31 7.04 9.01 -10.50
C GLY A 31 5.60 9.02 -10.94
N ASP A 32 4.95 7.84 -11.05
CA ASP A 32 3.64 7.76 -11.69
C ASP A 32 2.46 8.12 -10.78
N ALA A 33 2.49 7.75 -9.51
CA ALA A 33 1.33 7.88 -8.62
C ALA A 33 1.46 9.01 -7.59
N SER A 34 2.63 9.58 -7.42
CA SER A 34 2.97 10.61 -6.42
C SER A 34 3.56 11.84 -7.09
N PRO A 35 3.46 13.04 -6.49
CA PRO A 35 4.23 14.22 -6.88
C PRO A 35 5.74 14.03 -6.74
N ARG A 36 6.18 13.04 -5.94
CA ARG A 36 7.59 12.68 -5.79
C ARG A 36 8.14 12.05 -7.06
N LYS A 37 9.40 12.39 -7.39
CA LYS A 37 10.14 11.79 -8.52
C LYS A 37 11.37 11.08 -8.00
N PHE A 38 11.65 9.92 -8.55
CA PHE A 38 12.78 9.09 -8.16
C PHE A 38 13.73 8.93 -9.35
N TYR A 39 14.99 9.27 -9.13
CA TYR A 39 16.04 9.16 -10.13
C TYR A 39 17.12 8.20 -9.63
N ARG A 40 17.54 7.27 -10.48
CA ARG A 40 18.78 6.55 -10.23
C ARG A 40 19.94 7.45 -10.59
N VAL A 41 20.78 7.71 -9.62
CA VAL A 41 22.01 8.49 -9.74
C VAL A 41 23.17 7.53 -9.89
N THR A 42 23.88 7.59 -11.01
CA THR A 42 25.10 6.82 -11.23
C THR A 42 26.30 7.75 -11.13
N VAL A 43 27.26 7.38 -10.29
CA VAL A 43 28.54 8.08 -10.14
C VAL A 43 29.64 7.19 -10.70
N VAL A 44 30.35 7.69 -11.71
CA VAL A 44 31.47 6.99 -12.35
C VAL A 44 32.77 7.74 -12.04
N THR A 45 33.58 7.16 -11.17
CA THR A 45 34.92 7.65 -10.87
C THR A 45 35.95 6.72 -11.51
N GLN A 46 37.24 7.10 -11.47
CA GLN A 46 38.35 6.28 -12.04
C GLN A 46 38.40 4.87 -11.44
N ASP A 47 38.01 4.72 -10.16
CA ASP A 47 38.17 3.48 -9.41
C ASP A 47 36.89 2.63 -9.29
N ARG A 48 35.71 3.26 -9.44
CA ARG A 48 34.44 2.56 -9.18
C ARG A 48 33.24 3.25 -9.81
N THR A 49 32.20 2.45 -10.06
CA THR A 49 30.84 2.91 -10.33
C THR A 49 29.96 2.62 -9.11
N THR A 50 29.19 3.60 -8.67
CA THR A 50 28.21 3.44 -7.58
C THR A 50 26.86 4.01 -7.99
N THR A 51 25.81 3.43 -7.45
CA THR A 51 24.43 3.89 -7.69
C THR A 51 23.75 4.34 -6.40
N HIS A 52 22.86 5.30 -6.53
CA HIS A 52 22.06 5.88 -5.45
C HIS A 52 20.69 6.25 -6.01
N ILE A 53 19.73 6.49 -5.12
CA ILE A 53 18.43 7.02 -5.49
C ILE A 53 18.33 8.47 -4.99
N LEU A 54 18.06 9.39 -5.90
CA LEU A 54 17.62 10.75 -5.58
C LEU A 54 16.09 10.78 -5.60
N MET A 55 15.49 11.01 -4.45
CA MET A 55 14.08 11.39 -4.37
C MET A 55 13.97 12.91 -4.38
N VAL A 56 13.25 13.45 -5.34
CA VAL A 56 12.86 14.87 -5.42
C VAL A 56 11.40 14.97 -4.97
N SER A 57 11.18 15.60 -3.83
CA SER A 57 9.89 15.70 -3.18
C SER A 57 9.47 17.16 -3.06
N PRO A 58 8.34 17.58 -3.67
CA PRO A 58 7.92 18.97 -3.61
C PRO A 58 7.51 19.37 -2.18
N PRO A 59 7.48 20.68 -1.84
CA PRO A 59 7.09 21.17 -0.52
C PRO A 59 5.64 20.86 -0.12
N THR A 60 4.79 20.46 -1.08
CA THR A 60 3.42 20.02 -0.82
C THR A 60 3.34 18.67 -0.12
N GLU A 61 4.44 17.90 -0.18
CA GLU A 61 4.58 16.61 0.50
C GLU A 61 5.11 16.83 1.92
N ASN A 62 4.73 15.96 2.85
CA ASN A 62 5.22 16.03 4.22
C ASN A 62 6.64 15.42 4.33
N ASN A 63 7.65 16.22 3.98
CA ASN A 63 9.04 15.80 3.95
C ASN A 63 9.62 15.53 5.35
N GLU A 64 9.18 16.28 6.35
CA GLU A 64 9.57 16.06 7.75
C GLU A 64 9.06 14.71 8.26
N LYS A 65 7.80 14.34 7.92
CA LYS A 65 7.23 13.05 8.28
C LYS A 65 8.03 11.90 7.65
N PHE A 66 8.46 12.04 6.39
CA PHE A 66 9.31 11.02 5.76
C PHE A 66 10.59 10.77 6.57
N VAL A 67 11.32 11.82 6.95
CA VAL A 67 12.56 11.70 7.74
C VAL A 67 12.28 11.11 9.13
N LEU A 68 11.19 11.54 9.76
CA LEU A 68 10.78 11.06 11.07
C LEU A 68 10.47 9.55 11.07
N VAL A 69 9.65 9.11 10.14
CA VAL A 69 9.29 7.69 10.00
C VAL A 69 10.52 6.85 9.60
N HIS A 70 11.33 7.34 8.66
CA HIS A 70 12.60 6.70 8.28
C HIS A 70 13.50 6.50 9.50
N GLY A 71 13.71 7.55 10.29
CA GLY A 71 14.55 7.49 11.50
C GLY A 71 14.02 6.49 12.53
N PHE A 72 12.71 6.45 12.73
CA PHE A 72 12.04 5.48 13.62
C PHE A 72 12.26 4.03 13.15
N LEU A 73 12.02 3.74 11.87
CA LEU A 73 12.20 2.40 11.31
C LEU A 73 13.67 1.95 11.34
N THR A 74 14.59 2.85 10.99
CA THR A 74 16.04 2.56 11.02
C THR A 74 16.54 2.31 12.45
N ALA A 75 16.07 3.07 13.44
CA ALA A 75 16.44 2.87 14.84
C ALA A 75 15.93 1.53 15.41
N ALA A 76 14.92 0.95 14.79
CA ALA A 76 14.34 -0.36 15.11
C ALA A 76 14.90 -1.50 14.23
N ASP A 77 15.97 -1.28 13.50
CA ASP A 77 16.60 -2.24 12.58
C ASP A 77 15.67 -2.78 11.48
N ILE A 78 14.59 -2.04 11.14
CA ILE A 78 13.73 -2.39 10.02
C ILE A 78 14.45 -2.09 8.72
N CYS A 79 14.42 -3.05 7.79
CA CYS A 79 15.08 -2.94 6.50
C CYS A 79 14.34 -1.95 5.58
N VAL A 80 14.85 -0.72 5.53
CA VAL A 80 14.44 0.37 4.62
C VAL A 80 15.65 0.93 3.89
N PRO A 81 15.51 1.62 2.73
CA PRO A 81 16.63 2.25 2.05
C PRO A 81 17.36 3.24 2.97
N ARG A 82 18.66 3.13 3.13
CA ARG A 82 19.41 4.06 3.99
C ARG A 82 19.33 5.48 3.44
N LEU A 83 18.97 6.43 4.28
CA LEU A 83 19.02 7.86 3.99
C LEU A 83 20.44 8.38 4.22
N LYS A 84 21.14 8.76 3.13
CA LYS A 84 22.51 9.26 3.18
C LYS A 84 22.58 10.75 3.46
N ARG A 85 21.68 11.53 2.84
CA ARG A 85 21.56 12.98 3.03
C ARG A 85 20.13 13.40 2.73
N ALA A 86 19.63 14.39 3.44
CA ALA A 86 18.37 15.06 3.17
C ALA A 86 18.58 16.58 3.17
N ASP A 87 17.84 17.26 2.32
CA ASP A 87 17.68 18.70 2.30
C ASP A 87 16.19 19.00 2.22
N LEU A 88 15.63 19.40 3.35
CA LEU A 88 14.17 19.60 3.45
C LEU A 88 13.72 20.86 2.71
N ASP A 89 14.57 21.87 2.60
CA ASP A 89 14.26 23.14 1.92
C ASP A 89 14.21 22.95 0.40
N LEU A 90 15.15 22.16 -0.14
CA LEU A 90 15.17 21.80 -1.55
C LEU A 90 14.26 20.61 -1.88
N GLY A 91 13.86 19.83 -0.89
CA GLY A 91 13.11 18.59 -1.09
C GLY A 91 13.93 17.47 -1.71
N PHE A 92 15.25 17.42 -1.45
CA PHE A 92 16.16 16.42 -1.99
C PHE A 92 16.54 15.39 -0.94
N PHE A 93 16.43 14.11 -1.29
CA PHE A 93 16.77 13.00 -0.42
C PHE A 93 17.63 12.00 -1.18
N LEU A 94 18.86 11.78 -0.71
CA LEU A 94 19.79 10.80 -1.26
C LEU A 94 19.65 9.48 -0.49
N LEU A 95 19.15 8.47 -1.17
CA LEU A 95 18.83 7.16 -0.60
C LEU A 95 19.77 6.08 -1.17
N GLU A 96 19.85 4.96 -0.46
CA GLU A 96 20.43 3.71 -0.96
C GLU A 96 19.68 3.23 -2.20
N ASP A 97 20.42 2.77 -3.21
CA ASP A 97 19.84 2.05 -4.35
C ASP A 97 19.74 0.56 -4.00
N LEU A 98 18.53 0.06 -3.91
CA LEU A 98 18.23 -1.35 -3.63
C LEU A 98 18.17 -2.21 -4.89
N GLY A 99 18.50 -1.66 -6.06
CA GLY A 99 18.39 -2.34 -7.34
C GLY A 99 16.99 -2.29 -7.94
N ASP A 100 16.68 -3.27 -8.81
CA ASP A 100 15.45 -3.26 -9.60
C ASP A 100 14.48 -4.39 -9.21
N LEU A 101 14.91 -5.35 -8.38
CA LEU A 101 14.12 -6.53 -8.09
C LEU A 101 13.03 -6.23 -7.05
N THR A 102 11.86 -5.88 -7.54
CA THR A 102 10.66 -5.78 -6.68
C THR A 102 10.15 -7.18 -6.30
N PHE A 103 9.42 -7.26 -5.20
CA PHE A 103 8.77 -8.50 -4.79
C PHE A 103 7.81 -9.02 -5.87
N TRP A 104 7.09 -8.12 -6.55
CA TRP A 104 6.25 -8.48 -7.69
C TRP A 104 7.03 -9.17 -8.81
N MET A 105 8.22 -8.65 -9.15
CA MET A 105 9.08 -9.26 -10.19
C MET A 105 9.65 -10.61 -9.73
N ALA A 106 10.07 -10.71 -8.48
CA ALA A 106 10.61 -11.94 -7.92
C ALA A 106 9.59 -13.09 -7.93
N LEU A 107 8.32 -12.79 -7.67
CA LEU A 107 7.22 -13.77 -7.69
C LEU A 107 6.92 -14.34 -9.09
N GLN A 108 7.41 -13.71 -10.17
CA GLN A 108 7.21 -14.24 -11.52
C GLN A 108 8.05 -15.50 -11.80
N THR A 109 9.17 -15.68 -11.08
CA THR A 109 10.13 -16.76 -11.39
C THR A 109 10.60 -17.55 -10.17
N GLY A 110 10.41 -17.02 -8.95
CA GLY A 110 10.91 -17.63 -7.72
C GLY A 110 9.86 -18.44 -6.97
N ASP A 111 10.28 -18.97 -5.82
CA ASP A 111 9.37 -19.70 -4.90
C ASP A 111 8.52 -18.73 -4.10
N PRO A 112 7.20 -18.65 -4.33
CA PRO A 112 6.33 -17.74 -3.60
C PRO A 112 6.34 -17.98 -2.09
N ASP A 113 6.47 -19.23 -1.61
CA ASP A 113 6.40 -19.52 -0.19
C ASP A 113 7.59 -18.93 0.58
N ALA A 114 8.79 -18.94 -0.02
CA ALA A 114 9.97 -18.31 0.56
C ALA A 114 9.81 -16.80 0.63
N PHE A 115 9.36 -16.17 -0.47
CA PHE A 115 9.16 -14.71 -0.53
C PHE A 115 8.07 -14.23 0.44
N TYR A 116 6.90 -14.86 0.45
CA TYR A 116 5.83 -14.50 1.38
C TYR A 116 6.26 -14.72 2.84
N SER A 117 7.00 -15.80 3.13
CA SER A 117 7.55 -16.01 4.48
C SER A 117 8.47 -14.85 4.93
N ALA A 118 9.32 -14.33 4.03
CA ALA A 118 10.19 -13.20 4.33
C ALA A 118 9.39 -11.90 4.52
N ALA A 119 8.45 -11.59 3.62
CA ALA A 119 7.61 -10.40 3.71
C ALA A 119 6.74 -10.41 4.98
N LEU A 120 6.19 -11.56 5.37
CA LEU A 120 5.38 -11.69 6.58
C LEU A 120 6.22 -11.57 7.87
N ARG A 121 7.49 -12.01 7.86
CA ARG A 121 8.41 -11.74 8.98
C ARG A 121 8.70 -10.24 9.09
N ALA A 122 9.07 -9.58 8.00
CA ALA A 122 9.33 -8.14 7.99
C ALA A 122 8.10 -7.33 8.44
N LEU A 123 6.89 -7.74 8.04
CA LEU A 123 5.65 -7.14 8.52
C LEU A 123 5.43 -7.37 10.02
N CYS A 124 5.70 -8.58 10.51
CA CYS A 124 5.61 -8.89 11.94
C CYS A 124 6.58 -8.03 12.75
N ASP A 125 7.81 -7.87 12.29
CA ASP A 125 8.83 -7.05 12.95
C ASP A 125 8.38 -5.59 13.10
N ILE A 126 7.82 -5.00 12.03
CA ILE A 126 7.27 -3.64 12.10
C ILE A 126 6.07 -3.56 13.06
N GLN A 127 5.17 -4.54 13.01
CA GLN A 127 3.97 -4.53 13.85
C GLN A 127 4.26 -4.88 15.31
N ALA A 128 5.43 -5.43 15.60
CA ALA A 128 5.92 -5.61 16.96
C ALA A 128 6.39 -4.31 17.63
N LEU A 129 6.61 -3.25 16.85
CA LEU A 129 7.08 -1.96 17.37
C LEU A 129 5.99 -1.24 18.17
N ASP A 130 6.40 -0.65 19.28
CA ASP A 130 5.59 0.32 20.01
C ASP A 130 5.79 1.71 19.38
N VAL A 131 4.79 2.19 18.66
CA VAL A 131 4.87 3.43 17.89
C VAL A 131 4.41 4.62 18.74
N PRO A 132 5.28 5.58 19.07
CA PRO A 132 4.89 6.77 19.81
C PRO A 132 3.89 7.63 19.00
N PRO A 133 2.89 8.26 19.65
CA PRO A 133 1.94 9.16 19.00
C PRO A 133 2.59 10.37 18.31
N SER A 134 3.82 10.73 18.69
CA SER A 134 4.62 11.75 18.03
C SER A 134 5.18 11.34 16.67
N ILE A 135 5.23 10.05 16.36
CA ILE A 135 5.72 9.50 15.10
C ILE A 135 4.58 9.30 14.09
N LEU A 136 3.53 8.59 14.51
CA LEU A 136 2.39 8.28 13.63
C LEU A 136 1.07 8.68 14.28
N SER A 137 0.15 9.19 13.46
CA SER A 137 -1.24 9.40 13.86
C SER A 137 -2.00 8.07 13.92
N ILE A 138 -3.13 8.08 14.62
CA ILE A 138 -4.05 6.94 14.69
C ILE A 138 -4.96 6.96 13.46
N TYR A 139 -5.19 5.79 12.91
CA TYR A 139 -6.18 5.52 11.86
C TYR A 139 -7.56 5.42 12.52
N ASP A 140 -8.18 6.55 12.74
CA ASP A 140 -9.47 6.66 13.41
C ASP A 140 -10.64 6.35 12.45
N ASP A 141 -11.85 6.28 13.02
CA ASP A 141 -13.08 6.01 12.26
C ASP A 141 -13.31 7.06 11.16
N ALA A 142 -12.91 8.32 11.38
CA ALA A 142 -13.09 9.39 10.40
C ALA A 142 -12.16 9.20 9.19
N GLU A 143 -10.92 8.72 9.40
CA GLU A 143 -9.99 8.39 8.33
C GLU A 143 -10.45 7.16 7.54
N LEU A 144 -10.89 6.09 8.26
CA LEU A 144 -11.45 4.88 7.65
C LEU A 144 -12.70 5.20 6.82
N GLN A 145 -13.59 6.05 7.34
CA GLN A 145 -14.78 6.48 6.61
C GLN A 145 -14.43 7.29 5.36
N ARG A 146 -13.47 8.23 5.45
CA ARG A 146 -12.98 8.97 4.27
C ARG A 146 -12.44 8.07 3.17
N GLU A 147 -11.78 6.97 3.54
CA GLU A 147 -11.33 5.98 2.56
C GLU A 147 -12.49 5.23 1.90
N LEU A 148 -13.52 4.89 2.65
CA LEU A 148 -14.73 4.26 2.08
C LEU A 148 -15.51 5.21 1.18
N ASP A 149 -15.61 6.49 1.54
CA ASP A 149 -16.37 7.52 0.81
C ASP A 149 -15.79 7.77 -0.60
N VAL A 150 -14.55 7.41 -0.86
CA VAL A 150 -13.96 7.48 -2.21
C VAL A 150 -14.72 6.58 -3.21
N CYS A 151 -15.31 5.44 -2.74
CA CYS A 151 -16.05 4.53 -3.60
C CYS A 151 -17.35 5.13 -4.15
N PRO A 152 -18.32 5.62 -3.34
CA PRO A 152 -19.51 6.27 -3.86
C PRO A 152 -19.19 7.48 -4.73
N ASP A 153 -18.19 8.30 -4.38
CA ASP A 153 -17.85 9.52 -5.10
C ASP A 153 -17.25 9.25 -6.48
N TRP A 154 -16.40 8.25 -6.60
CA TRP A 154 -15.63 8.03 -7.83
C TRP A 154 -16.09 6.80 -8.62
N PHE A 155 -16.33 5.66 -7.95
CA PHE A 155 -16.75 4.46 -8.65
C PHE A 155 -18.24 4.51 -9.01
N PHE A 156 -19.12 4.69 -8.03
CA PHE A 156 -20.57 4.69 -8.34
C PHE A 156 -20.97 5.93 -9.13
N ALA A 157 -20.69 7.13 -8.63
CA ALA A 157 -21.19 8.36 -9.24
C ALA A 157 -20.51 8.68 -10.59
N LYS A 158 -19.18 8.59 -10.67
CA LYS A 158 -18.44 9.06 -11.85
C LYS A 158 -18.13 7.93 -12.83
N ALA A 159 -17.51 6.83 -12.41
CA ALA A 159 -17.14 5.76 -13.32
C ALA A 159 -18.35 4.99 -13.85
N LEU A 160 -19.36 4.74 -13.02
CA LEU A 160 -20.59 4.02 -13.40
C LEU A 160 -21.76 4.97 -13.75
N SER A 161 -21.61 6.27 -13.63
CA SER A 161 -22.65 7.28 -13.87
C SER A 161 -23.95 6.99 -13.11
N MET A 162 -23.83 6.48 -11.88
CA MET A 162 -25.00 6.22 -11.03
C MET A 162 -25.44 7.53 -10.39
N THR A 163 -26.74 7.78 -10.44
CA THR A 163 -27.36 8.85 -9.65
C THR A 163 -27.53 8.38 -8.22
N ALA A 164 -27.25 9.25 -7.27
CA ALA A 164 -27.51 8.98 -5.86
C ALA A 164 -29.00 8.66 -5.66
N ASP A 165 -29.27 7.59 -4.93
CA ASP A 165 -30.60 7.23 -4.48
C ASP A 165 -30.55 6.95 -2.96
N GLY A 166 -31.61 7.33 -2.25
CA GLY A 166 -31.62 7.21 -0.79
C GLY A 166 -31.54 5.77 -0.28
N GLN A 167 -31.85 4.78 -1.11
CA GLN A 167 -31.72 3.38 -0.76
C GLN A 167 -30.26 2.95 -0.79
N GLY A 168 -29.54 3.24 -1.88
CA GLY A 168 -28.12 2.92 -2.01
C GLY A 168 -27.27 3.61 -0.95
N GLU A 169 -27.54 4.89 -0.67
CA GLU A 169 -26.87 5.65 0.38
C GLU A 169 -27.08 5.01 1.77
N ALA A 170 -28.33 4.63 2.11
CA ALA A 170 -28.63 3.99 3.39
C ALA A 170 -27.98 2.60 3.53
N VAL A 171 -27.92 1.82 2.44
CA VAL A 171 -27.25 0.52 2.40
C VAL A 171 -25.74 0.72 2.61
N PHE A 172 -25.11 1.62 1.85
CA PHE A 172 -23.68 1.88 1.95
C PHE A 172 -23.28 2.41 3.33
N LYS A 173 -24.11 3.27 3.92
CA LYS A 173 -23.88 3.77 5.28
C LYS A 173 -23.84 2.65 6.32
N ARG A 174 -24.88 1.78 6.36
CA ARG A 174 -24.90 0.64 7.30
C ARG A 174 -23.73 -0.31 7.09
N PHE A 175 -23.38 -0.54 5.83
CA PHE A 175 -22.23 -1.35 5.46
C PHE A 175 -20.92 -0.73 5.98
N SER A 176 -20.69 0.57 5.79
CA SER A 176 -19.52 1.28 6.30
C SER A 176 -19.45 1.21 7.83
N GLU A 177 -20.55 1.48 8.54
CA GLU A 177 -20.63 1.37 10.00
C GLU A 177 -20.25 -0.04 10.49
N CYS A 178 -20.66 -1.09 9.79
CA CYS A 178 -20.28 -2.47 10.09
C CYS A 178 -18.76 -2.68 9.93
N LEU A 179 -18.16 -2.19 8.83
CA LEU A 179 -16.71 -2.33 8.60
C LEU A 179 -15.87 -1.54 9.62
N LEU A 180 -16.29 -0.33 9.99
CA LEU A 180 -15.64 0.47 11.02
C LEU A 180 -15.65 -0.24 12.37
N SER A 181 -16.80 -0.82 12.75
CA SER A 181 -16.91 -1.62 13.98
C SER A 181 -15.93 -2.79 13.99
N MET A 182 -15.80 -3.52 12.88
CA MET A 182 -14.83 -4.63 12.74
C MET A 182 -13.38 -4.17 12.80
N ALA A 183 -13.07 -2.99 12.26
CA ALA A 183 -11.74 -2.42 12.36
C ALA A 183 -11.38 -2.04 13.80
N ALA A 184 -12.34 -1.49 14.56
CA ALA A 184 -12.16 -1.08 15.95
C ALA A 184 -11.98 -2.25 16.94
N GLU A 185 -12.45 -3.47 16.58
CA GLU A 185 -12.24 -4.67 17.41
C GLU A 185 -10.78 -5.17 17.43
N GLN A 186 -9.98 -4.78 16.44
CA GLN A 186 -8.64 -5.29 16.24
C GLN A 186 -7.62 -4.62 17.17
N PRO A 187 -6.54 -5.32 17.56
CA PRO A 187 -5.37 -4.64 18.06
C PRO A 187 -4.81 -3.68 17.01
N PHE A 188 -4.29 -2.54 17.47
CA PHE A 188 -3.65 -1.55 16.61
C PHE A 188 -2.13 -1.72 16.65
N GLY A 189 -1.49 -1.51 15.51
CA GLY A 189 -0.04 -1.55 15.35
C GLY A 189 0.39 -0.62 14.21
N PHE A 190 1.66 -0.67 13.86
CA PHE A 190 2.15 0.03 12.68
C PHE A 190 1.41 -0.47 11.44
N VAL A 191 0.88 0.45 10.63
CA VAL A 191 0.25 0.19 9.34
C VAL A 191 0.96 1.03 8.28
N HIS A 192 1.56 0.34 7.31
CA HIS A 192 2.24 0.94 6.16
C HIS A 192 1.26 1.58 5.17
N ARG A 193 0.05 1.05 5.08
CA ARG A 193 -1.05 1.34 4.15
C ARG A 193 -0.88 0.76 2.75
N ASP A 194 0.33 0.73 2.22
CA ASP A 194 0.63 0.23 0.88
C ASP A 194 1.69 -0.90 0.89
N TYR A 195 1.53 -1.85 1.83
CA TYR A 195 2.39 -3.02 1.99
C TYR A 195 2.03 -4.12 0.97
N HIS A 196 2.29 -3.87 -0.29
CA HIS A 196 1.98 -4.78 -1.41
C HIS A 196 3.22 -5.08 -2.25
N SER A 197 3.07 -6.00 -3.21
CA SER A 197 4.19 -6.58 -3.97
C SER A 197 5.05 -5.56 -4.74
N ARG A 198 4.55 -4.37 -5.04
CA ARG A 198 5.30 -3.32 -5.75
C ARG A 198 6.11 -2.40 -4.83
N ASN A 199 5.81 -2.38 -3.52
CA ASN A 199 6.46 -1.54 -2.53
C ASN A 199 7.41 -2.31 -1.61
N LEU A 200 7.74 -3.54 -1.99
CA LEU A 200 8.73 -4.37 -1.35
C LEU A 200 9.85 -4.67 -2.33
N MET A 201 11.11 -4.50 -1.90
CA MET A 201 12.30 -4.79 -2.68
C MET A 201 12.95 -6.07 -2.15
N VAL A 202 13.25 -7.01 -3.04
CA VAL A 202 13.94 -8.25 -2.66
C VAL A 202 15.45 -7.99 -2.64
N ARG A 203 16.07 -8.37 -1.53
CA ARG A 203 17.52 -8.34 -1.34
C ARG A 203 18.11 -9.76 -1.40
N GLU A 204 19.39 -9.87 -1.10
CA GLU A 204 20.07 -11.17 -1.00
C GLU A 204 19.36 -12.09 0.00
N GLU A 205 19.41 -13.42 -0.22
CA GLU A 205 18.83 -14.43 0.67
C GLU A 205 17.32 -14.30 0.91
N HIS A 206 16.58 -13.66 0.00
CA HIS A 206 15.13 -13.41 0.08
C HIS A 206 14.72 -12.39 1.14
N ASP A 207 15.66 -11.63 1.74
CA ASP A 207 15.32 -10.51 2.60
C ASP A 207 14.52 -9.45 1.87
N VAL A 208 13.63 -8.79 2.59
CA VAL A 208 12.73 -7.78 2.02
C VAL A 208 13.02 -6.41 2.63
N ALA A 209 13.29 -5.43 1.78
CA ALA A 209 13.33 -4.03 2.18
C ALA A 209 12.03 -3.33 1.81
N ILE A 210 11.58 -2.43 2.68
CA ILE A 210 10.29 -1.74 2.60
C ILE A 210 10.51 -0.34 2.08
N ILE A 211 9.77 0.06 1.05
CA ILE A 211 9.79 1.41 0.49
C ILE A 211 8.38 2.02 0.58
N ASP A 212 8.28 3.34 0.41
CA ASP A 212 7.00 4.08 0.36
C ASP A 212 6.23 4.09 1.70
N PHE A 213 6.97 4.20 2.81
CA PHE A 213 6.45 4.10 4.19
C PHE A 213 5.99 5.43 4.82
N GLN A 214 6.11 6.56 4.12
CA GLN A 214 5.86 7.90 4.67
C GLN A 214 4.38 8.16 5.03
N ASP A 215 3.45 7.39 4.44
CA ASP A 215 2.02 7.50 4.74
C ASP A 215 1.56 6.55 5.85
N ALA A 216 2.54 5.93 6.54
CA ALA A 216 2.28 5.04 7.66
C ALA A 216 1.48 5.72 8.78
N ILE A 217 0.71 4.90 9.47
CA ILE A 217 -0.16 5.28 10.60
C ILE A 217 -0.18 4.16 11.65
N VAL A 218 -0.80 4.40 12.80
CA VAL A 218 -1.16 3.34 13.75
C VAL A 218 -2.61 2.92 13.49
N GLY A 219 -2.84 1.66 13.17
CA GLY A 219 -4.18 1.19 12.78
C GLY A 219 -4.39 -0.31 12.96
N PRO A 220 -5.49 -0.85 12.39
CA PRO A 220 -5.87 -2.25 12.51
C PRO A 220 -4.79 -3.20 12.01
N ILE A 221 -4.42 -4.18 12.85
CA ILE A 221 -3.28 -5.09 12.63
C ILE A 221 -3.38 -5.92 11.35
N THR A 222 -4.58 -6.11 10.80
CA THR A 222 -4.78 -6.90 9.58
C THR A 222 -4.66 -6.10 8.28
N TYR A 223 -4.55 -4.76 8.33
CA TYR A 223 -4.58 -3.91 7.13
C TYR A 223 -3.48 -4.28 6.11
N ASP A 224 -2.23 -4.37 6.57
CA ASP A 224 -1.09 -4.61 5.68
C ASP A 224 -0.98 -6.07 5.23
N VAL A 225 -1.33 -7.03 6.07
CA VAL A 225 -1.36 -8.43 5.63
C VAL A 225 -2.46 -8.68 4.59
N VAL A 226 -3.55 -7.93 4.63
CA VAL A 226 -4.56 -7.90 3.54
C VAL A 226 -3.94 -7.32 2.27
N SER A 227 -3.24 -6.20 2.36
CA SER A 227 -2.58 -5.56 1.22
C SER A 227 -1.62 -6.52 0.50
N LEU A 228 -0.91 -7.35 1.28
CA LEU A 228 0.06 -8.31 0.77
C LEU A 228 -0.59 -9.57 0.21
N LEU A 229 -1.51 -10.20 0.95
CA LEU A 229 -2.06 -11.52 0.59
C LEU A 229 -3.26 -11.46 -0.37
N LYS A 230 -4.01 -10.34 -0.35
CA LYS A 230 -5.10 -10.04 -1.30
C LYS A 230 -4.69 -8.91 -2.26
N ASP A 231 -3.42 -8.90 -2.66
CA ASP A 231 -2.89 -7.97 -3.66
C ASP A 231 -3.64 -8.15 -5.00
N VAL A 232 -3.99 -7.03 -5.63
CA VAL A 232 -4.70 -7.04 -6.91
C VAL A 232 -3.77 -7.30 -8.09
N TYR A 233 -2.47 -7.12 -7.90
CA TYR A 233 -1.45 -7.34 -8.94
C TYR A 233 -1.00 -8.81 -9.06
N ILE A 234 -1.22 -9.61 -8.03
CA ILE A 234 -0.93 -11.06 -8.00
C ILE A 234 -2.01 -11.76 -7.18
N VAL A 235 -2.82 -12.57 -7.87
CA VAL A 235 -3.93 -13.28 -7.25
C VAL A 235 -3.53 -14.72 -6.92
N TRP A 236 -3.73 -15.12 -5.68
CA TRP A 236 -3.50 -16.50 -5.23
C TRP A 236 -4.80 -17.17 -4.80
N PRO A 237 -4.90 -18.48 -4.96
CA PRO A 237 -6.04 -19.24 -4.42
C PRO A 237 -6.18 -19.02 -2.91
N ARG A 238 -7.43 -18.87 -2.43
CA ARG A 238 -7.72 -18.60 -1.01
C ARG A 238 -7.03 -19.59 -0.06
N ALA A 239 -6.99 -20.88 -0.41
CA ALA A 239 -6.30 -21.88 0.42
C ALA A 239 -4.83 -21.53 0.68
N ARG A 240 -4.13 -20.99 -0.33
CA ARG A 240 -2.75 -20.54 -0.20
C ARG A 240 -2.63 -19.27 0.64
N GLN A 241 -3.50 -18.30 0.40
CA GLN A 241 -3.58 -17.08 1.22
C GLN A 241 -3.77 -17.43 2.70
N LEU A 242 -4.68 -18.36 3.02
CA LEU A 242 -4.94 -18.81 4.39
C LEU A 242 -3.77 -19.55 5.03
N SER A 243 -2.98 -20.30 4.25
CA SER A 243 -1.76 -20.93 4.75
C SER A 243 -0.75 -19.88 5.22
N TRP A 244 -0.49 -18.87 4.39
CA TRP A 244 0.39 -17.76 4.74
C TRP A 244 -0.16 -16.89 5.89
N LEU A 245 -1.46 -16.61 5.88
CA LEU A 245 -2.13 -15.88 6.95
C LEU A 245 -2.00 -16.61 8.30
N LYS A 246 -2.14 -17.95 8.28
CA LYS A 246 -1.97 -18.77 9.49
C LYS A 246 -0.54 -18.70 10.05
N ALA A 247 0.45 -18.75 9.15
CA ALA A 247 1.86 -18.58 9.53
C ALA A 247 2.11 -17.18 10.13
N TYR A 248 1.55 -16.14 9.52
CA TYR A 248 1.66 -14.77 10.02
C TYR A 248 0.98 -14.59 11.39
N TRP A 249 -0.24 -15.10 11.56
CA TRP A 249 -0.89 -15.12 12.87
C TRP A 249 -0.03 -15.76 13.95
N GLN A 250 0.65 -16.87 13.63
CA GLN A 250 1.56 -17.53 14.56
C GLN A 250 2.78 -16.65 14.91
N LEU A 251 3.31 -15.88 13.96
CA LEU A 251 4.36 -14.91 14.25
C LEU A 251 3.87 -13.85 15.26
N LEU A 252 2.68 -13.28 15.02
CA LEU A 252 2.08 -12.29 15.94
C LEU A 252 1.79 -12.84 17.33
N VAL A 253 1.39 -14.11 17.43
CA VAL A 253 1.25 -14.79 18.72
C VAL A 253 2.60 -14.93 19.42
N ASN A 254 3.64 -15.33 18.69
CA ASN A 254 4.98 -15.55 19.27
C ASN A 254 5.60 -14.24 19.80
N VAL A 255 5.32 -13.09 19.17
CA VAL A 255 5.78 -11.78 19.65
C VAL A 255 4.80 -11.13 20.65
N GLY A 256 3.74 -11.83 21.05
CA GLY A 256 2.79 -11.37 22.08
C GLY A 256 1.77 -10.33 21.62
N ARG A 257 1.64 -10.09 20.32
CA ARG A 257 0.63 -9.17 19.76
C ARG A 257 -0.78 -9.77 19.73
N LEU A 258 -0.87 -11.09 19.65
CA LEU A 258 -2.14 -11.84 19.64
C LEU A 258 -2.10 -13.00 20.64
N SER A 259 -3.26 -13.51 21.04
CA SER A 259 -3.39 -14.72 21.84
C SER A 259 -3.48 -15.97 20.95
N THR A 260 -3.14 -17.14 21.52
CA THR A 260 -3.26 -18.44 20.82
C THR A 260 -4.70 -18.81 20.44
N HIS A 261 -5.70 -18.20 21.09
CA HIS A 261 -7.13 -18.46 20.83
C HIS A 261 -7.77 -17.48 19.84
N SER A 262 -7.03 -16.48 19.35
CA SER A 262 -7.54 -15.40 18.52
C SER A 262 -7.70 -15.72 17.02
N TRP A 263 -7.38 -16.95 16.58
CA TRP A 263 -7.42 -17.30 15.15
C TRP A 263 -8.77 -17.05 14.47
N PRO A 264 -9.93 -17.45 15.05
CA PRO A 264 -11.22 -17.19 14.40
C PRO A 264 -11.49 -15.70 14.21
N ASP A 265 -11.18 -14.88 15.24
CA ASP A 265 -11.33 -13.42 15.16
C ASP A 265 -10.36 -12.82 14.17
N PHE A 266 -9.08 -13.25 14.17
CA PHE A 266 -8.07 -12.77 13.25
C PHE A 266 -8.43 -13.05 11.79
N LEU A 267 -8.99 -14.23 11.49
CA LEU A 267 -9.47 -14.57 10.15
C LEU A 267 -10.65 -13.67 9.73
N ARG A 268 -11.61 -13.45 10.65
CA ARG A 268 -12.73 -12.55 10.41
C ARG A 268 -12.26 -11.12 10.17
N TRP A 269 -11.36 -10.60 10.99
CA TRP A 269 -10.76 -9.27 10.83
C TRP A 269 -10.04 -9.13 9.48
N TYR A 270 -9.26 -10.15 9.10
CA TYR A 270 -8.57 -10.17 7.81
C TYR A 270 -9.55 -10.08 6.63
N ASP A 271 -10.63 -10.85 6.65
CA ASP A 271 -11.59 -10.84 5.56
C ASP A 271 -12.40 -9.54 5.51
N MET A 272 -12.83 -9.02 6.66
CA MET A 272 -13.59 -7.78 6.76
C MET A 272 -12.73 -6.55 6.44
N MET A 273 -11.46 -6.53 6.85
CA MET A 273 -10.51 -5.50 6.43
C MET A 273 -10.21 -5.61 4.93
N GLY A 274 -10.17 -6.84 4.37
CA GLY A 274 -10.10 -7.06 2.93
C GLY A 274 -11.28 -6.43 2.20
N LEU A 275 -12.49 -6.59 2.73
CA LEU A 275 -13.69 -5.99 2.17
C LEU A 275 -13.62 -4.45 2.19
N GLN A 276 -13.21 -3.85 3.32
CA GLN A 276 -12.99 -2.40 3.42
C GLN A 276 -11.99 -1.90 2.38
N ARG A 277 -10.82 -2.54 2.30
CA ARG A 277 -9.76 -2.15 1.39
C ARG A 277 -10.17 -2.27 -0.08
N HIS A 278 -10.85 -3.35 -0.46
CA HIS A 278 -11.26 -3.55 -1.85
C HIS A 278 -12.37 -2.56 -2.27
N VAL A 279 -13.29 -2.22 -1.39
CA VAL A 279 -14.27 -1.16 -1.65
C VAL A 279 -13.58 0.21 -1.80
N LYS A 280 -12.60 0.53 -0.96
CA LYS A 280 -11.73 1.71 -1.15
C LYS A 280 -11.04 1.68 -2.53
N ILE A 281 -10.47 0.53 -2.94
CA ILE A 281 -9.74 0.40 -4.20
C ILE A 281 -10.64 0.67 -5.41
N LEU A 282 -11.92 0.26 -5.41
CA LEU A 282 -12.86 0.64 -6.47
C LEU A 282 -12.88 2.16 -6.70
N GLY A 283 -12.96 2.92 -5.64
CA GLY A 283 -12.97 4.38 -5.69
C GLY A 283 -11.61 4.97 -6.09
N VAL A 284 -10.52 4.47 -5.51
CA VAL A 284 -9.16 4.96 -5.78
C VAL A 284 -8.78 4.73 -7.23
N PHE A 285 -9.00 3.54 -7.80
CA PHE A 285 -8.67 3.24 -9.18
C PHE A 285 -9.53 4.05 -10.17
N SER A 286 -10.80 4.26 -9.85
CA SER A 286 -11.67 5.14 -10.62
C SER A 286 -11.18 6.60 -10.59
N ARG A 287 -10.70 7.08 -9.44
CA ARG A 287 -10.13 8.42 -9.30
C ARG A 287 -8.83 8.56 -10.09
N LEU A 288 -7.93 7.58 -10.02
CA LEU A 288 -6.69 7.53 -10.80
C LEU A 288 -6.98 7.56 -12.31
N TRP A 289 -8.01 6.83 -12.76
CA TRP A 289 -8.43 6.88 -14.15
C TRP A 289 -8.97 8.26 -14.55
N LEU A 290 -10.00 8.74 -13.85
CA LEU A 290 -10.77 9.89 -14.31
C LEU A 290 -10.11 11.25 -14.03
N ARG A 291 -9.40 11.37 -12.89
CA ARG A 291 -8.71 12.59 -12.49
C ARG A 291 -7.26 12.62 -13.00
N ASP A 292 -6.54 11.50 -12.85
CA ASP A 292 -5.10 11.46 -13.07
C ASP A 292 -4.74 10.84 -14.43
N GLN A 293 -5.75 10.48 -15.25
CA GLN A 293 -5.63 9.94 -16.61
C GLN A 293 -4.79 8.65 -16.69
N LYS A 294 -4.96 7.75 -15.70
CA LYS A 294 -4.27 6.47 -15.58
C LYS A 294 -5.23 5.29 -15.77
N PRO A 295 -5.67 5.00 -17.00
CA PRO A 295 -6.70 3.97 -17.25
C PRO A 295 -6.25 2.54 -16.95
N ALA A 296 -4.94 2.29 -16.88
CA ALA A 296 -4.41 0.94 -16.64
C ALA A 296 -4.90 0.32 -15.33
N TYR A 297 -5.17 1.13 -14.29
CA TYR A 297 -5.68 0.64 -13.01
C TYR A 297 -7.09 0.02 -13.11
N MET A 298 -7.88 0.39 -14.12
CA MET A 298 -9.22 -0.16 -14.29
C MET A 298 -9.22 -1.64 -14.70
N GLN A 299 -8.11 -2.15 -15.21
CA GLN A 299 -7.95 -3.56 -15.60
C GLN A 299 -7.99 -4.50 -14.38
N ASP A 300 -7.68 -4.00 -13.19
CA ASP A 300 -7.66 -4.77 -11.96
C ASP A 300 -9.03 -4.75 -11.22
N ILE A 301 -9.98 -3.94 -11.67
CA ILE A 301 -11.33 -3.82 -11.05
C ILE A 301 -12.09 -5.15 -10.99
N PRO A 302 -12.06 -6.04 -12.02
CA PRO A 302 -12.72 -7.35 -11.93
C PRO A 302 -12.19 -8.19 -10.76
N VAL A 303 -10.87 -8.22 -10.53
CA VAL A 303 -10.24 -8.92 -9.40
C VAL A 303 -10.72 -8.33 -8.06
N VAL A 304 -10.79 -6.99 -7.97
CA VAL A 304 -11.29 -6.30 -6.78
C VAL A 304 -12.75 -6.70 -6.48
N ILE A 305 -13.59 -6.76 -7.50
CA ILE A 305 -15.00 -7.18 -7.35
C ILE A 305 -15.10 -8.64 -6.91
N ASP A 306 -14.23 -9.52 -7.39
CA ASP A 306 -14.22 -10.92 -6.99
C ASP A 306 -13.82 -11.09 -5.51
N TYR A 307 -12.86 -10.32 -5.01
CA TYR A 307 -12.53 -10.29 -3.58
C TYR A 307 -13.71 -9.77 -2.72
N ILE A 308 -14.42 -8.74 -3.19
CA ILE A 308 -15.62 -8.22 -2.52
C ILE A 308 -16.70 -9.31 -2.48
N ARG A 309 -16.97 -9.99 -3.61
CA ARG A 309 -17.95 -11.08 -3.71
C ARG A 309 -17.62 -12.21 -2.74
N GLU A 310 -16.33 -12.64 -2.71
CA GLU A 310 -15.89 -13.70 -1.80
C GLU A 310 -16.17 -13.34 -0.35
N ALA A 311 -15.75 -12.16 0.10
CA ALA A 311 -15.96 -11.72 1.48
C ALA A 311 -17.47 -11.60 1.83
N CYS A 312 -18.25 -11.02 0.93
CA CYS A 312 -19.70 -10.91 1.13
C CYS A 312 -20.41 -12.27 1.20
N SER A 313 -19.95 -13.23 0.39
CA SER A 313 -20.46 -14.60 0.43
C SER A 313 -20.15 -15.34 1.75
N LEU A 314 -18.97 -15.05 2.33
CA LEU A 314 -18.52 -15.69 3.57
C LEU A 314 -19.23 -15.13 4.81
N TYR A 315 -19.53 -13.84 4.80
CA TYR A 315 -19.98 -13.13 6.01
C TYR A 315 -21.40 -12.55 5.92
N GLY A 316 -22.07 -12.67 4.77
CA GLY A 316 -23.43 -12.13 4.59
C GLY A 316 -24.50 -12.79 5.49
N GLU A 317 -24.35 -14.06 5.85
CA GLU A 317 -25.27 -14.71 6.78
C GLU A 317 -25.12 -14.19 8.22
N GLU A 318 -23.91 -13.82 8.61
CA GLU A 318 -23.60 -13.31 9.96
C GLU A 318 -23.89 -11.80 10.08
N TYR A 319 -23.58 -11.04 9.02
CA TYR A 319 -23.71 -9.58 9.00
C TYR A 319 -24.69 -9.12 7.92
N SER A 320 -25.93 -8.80 8.31
CA SER A 320 -26.97 -8.37 7.36
C SER A 320 -26.58 -7.13 6.55
N ALA A 321 -25.79 -6.22 7.12
CA ALA A 321 -25.29 -5.05 6.40
C ALA A 321 -24.36 -5.42 5.22
N VAL A 322 -23.60 -6.51 5.35
CA VAL A 322 -22.76 -7.06 4.27
C VAL A 322 -23.61 -7.73 3.19
N ALA A 323 -24.64 -8.49 3.59
CA ALA A 323 -25.58 -9.11 2.66
C ALA A 323 -26.36 -8.06 1.87
N ASP A 324 -26.91 -7.05 2.55
CA ASP A 324 -27.67 -5.95 1.94
C ASP A 324 -26.80 -5.17 0.92
N PHE A 325 -25.55 -4.91 1.28
CA PHE A 325 -24.60 -4.25 0.39
C PHE A 325 -24.33 -5.08 -0.87
N TRP A 326 -24.03 -6.38 -0.71
CA TRP A 326 -23.77 -7.24 -1.87
C TRP A 326 -25.00 -7.36 -2.77
N GLN A 327 -26.18 -7.57 -2.20
CA GLN A 327 -27.43 -7.63 -2.96
C GLN A 327 -27.69 -6.35 -3.76
N TRP A 328 -27.51 -5.18 -3.14
CA TRP A 328 -27.64 -3.90 -3.82
C TRP A 328 -26.58 -3.73 -4.91
N PHE A 329 -25.30 -4.03 -4.61
CA PHE A 329 -24.20 -3.92 -5.55
C PHE A 329 -24.39 -4.82 -6.78
N GLU A 330 -24.78 -6.07 -6.56
CA GLU A 330 -25.03 -7.07 -7.61
C GLU A 330 -26.18 -6.67 -8.54
N GLN A 331 -27.22 -6.04 -8.00
CA GLN A 331 -28.38 -5.62 -8.78
C GLN A 331 -28.21 -4.27 -9.47
N THR A 332 -27.34 -3.38 -8.97
CA THR A 332 -27.26 -2.00 -9.44
C THR A 332 -25.91 -1.63 -10.05
N ALA A 333 -24.81 -1.82 -9.34
CA ALA A 333 -23.47 -1.40 -9.73
C ALA A 333 -22.79 -2.41 -10.68
N LEU A 334 -22.83 -3.70 -10.34
CA LEU A 334 -22.17 -4.76 -11.09
C LEU A 334 -22.61 -4.85 -12.56
N PRO A 335 -23.92 -4.78 -12.92
CA PRO A 335 -24.33 -4.82 -14.32
C PRO A 335 -23.85 -3.62 -15.14
N ARG A 336 -23.61 -2.47 -14.49
CA ARG A 336 -23.04 -1.29 -15.13
C ARG A 336 -21.53 -1.44 -15.33
N ALA A 337 -20.83 -1.94 -14.32
CA ALA A 337 -19.42 -2.25 -14.42
C ALA A 337 -19.13 -3.24 -15.55
N GLN A 338 -19.90 -4.31 -15.66
CA GLN A 338 -19.77 -5.35 -16.69
C GLN A 338 -20.02 -4.86 -18.13
N ARG A 339 -20.69 -3.73 -18.31
CA ARG A 339 -20.90 -3.10 -19.62
C ARG A 339 -19.81 -2.10 -20.00
N ALA A 340 -18.95 -1.74 -19.09
CA ALA A 340 -17.88 -0.79 -19.34
C ALA A 340 -16.74 -1.42 -20.15
N ASP A 341 -16.12 -0.68 -21.05
CA ASP A 341 -15.06 -1.14 -21.95
C ASP A 341 -13.81 -1.67 -21.20
N TRP A 342 -13.60 -1.19 -19.98
CA TRP A 342 -12.49 -1.62 -19.12
C TRP A 342 -12.78 -2.94 -18.37
N TYR A 343 -14.02 -3.42 -18.36
CA TYR A 343 -14.36 -4.66 -17.65
C TYR A 343 -14.05 -5.85 -18.57
N THR A 344 -12.83 -6.30 -18.53
CA THR A 344 -12.43 -7.57 -19.17
C THR A 344 -12.60 -8.67 -18.14
N GLY A 345 -13.64 -9.51 -18.31
CA GLY A 345 -13.87 -10.66 -17.43
C GLY A 345 -12.65 -11.55 -17.34
N LEU A 346 -12.37 -12.09 -16.14
CA LEU A 346 -11.36 -13.11 -15.91
C LEU A 346 -11.72 -14.42 -16.62
#